data_3f2a3a7da3075f620beaddeb29e51d7b
#
_entry.id   3f2a3a7da3075f620beaddeb29e51d7b
#
_cell.length_a   1.000
_cell.length_b   1.000
_cell.length_c   1.000
_cell.angle_alpha   90.00
_cell.angle_beta   90.00
_cell.angle_gamma   90.00
#
_symmetry.space_group_name_H-M   'P 1'
#
loop_
_entity.id
_entity.type
_entity.pdbx_description
1 polymer ?
#
loop_
_entity_poly.entity_id
_entity_poly.type
_entity_poly.pdbx_seq_one_letter_code
_entity_poly.pdbx_strand_id
1 'polypeptide(L)'
;MKPWIKRSLIGLFGASILVGGLTGCGHRPHGFGANMSAEETAQYRGKMIDRVASRLDLNADQKQRLTVLADKLQEQRIALMGQTKDPRADVKALLAGDKFDRTRAQALVTEKTTTLQSKSPEVIAALADFYDSLNPAQQQKVRDFMEHRGGWFHRG
;
A
#
# COMPACT_ATOMS: atom_id res chain seq x y z
N MET A 1 -0.28 46.39 12.47
CA MET A 1 0.09 45.15 11.74
C MET A 1 -0.08 43.99 12.70
N LYS A 2 -1.03 43.07 12.41
CA LYS A 2 -1.55 42.08 13.38
C LYS A 2 -0.65 40.85 13.48
N PRO A 3 -0.29 40.34 14.67
CA PRO A 3 0.54 39.16 14.86
C PRO A 3 -0.32 37.89 14.84
N TRP A 4 -0.95 37.54 13.70
CA TRP A 4 -1.81 36.34 13.62
C TRP A 4 -1.21 35.17 12.84
N ILE A 5 -0.02 35.29 12.29
CA ILE A 5 0.55 34.28 11.38
C ILE A 5 1.54 33.30 12.07
N LYS A 6 1.84 33.47 13.35
CA LYS A 6 2.84 32.63 14.05
C LYS A 6 2.30 31.42 14.85
N ARG A 7 0.99 31.15 14.80
CA ARG A 7 0.38 30.08 15.62
C ARG A 7 -0.08 28.82 14.84
N SER A 8 0.09 28.77 13.52
CA SER A 8 -0.47 27.70 12.68
C SER A 8 0.54 26.63 12.21
N LEU A 9 1.79 26.67 12.62
CA LEU A 9 2.82 25.74 12.10
C LEU A 9 3.31 24.66 13.09
N ILE A 10 2.77 24.59 14.30
CA ILE A 10 3.19 23.60 15.31
C ILE A 10 2.13 22.51 15.53
N GLY A 11 0.95 22.62 14.91
CA GLY A 11 -0.18 21.70 15.12
C GLY A 11 -0.22 20.45 14.23
N LEU A 12 0.69 20.24 13.28
CA LEU A 12 0.50 19.26 12.21
C LEU A 12 1.34 17.99 12.33
N PHE A 13 2.20 17.85 13.35
CA PHE A 13 3.05 16.67 13.53
C PHE A 13 2.85 15.91 14.86
N GLY A 14 1.90 16.32 15.69
CA GLY A 14 1.83 15.81 17.07
C GLY A 14 0.59 15.01 17.48
N ALA A 15 -0.43 14.83 16.64
CA ALA A 15 -1.73 14.36 17.12
C ALA A 15 -2.23 13.02 16.55
N SER A 16 -1.45 12.25 15.84
CA SER A 16 -1.93 10.99 15.23
C SER A 16 -1.44 9.70 15.88
N ILE A 17 -0.72 9.74 16.99
CA ILE A 17 -0.12 8.53 17.59
C ILE A 17 -0.78 8.07 18.90
N LEU A 18 -1.68 8.83 19.54
CA LEU A 18 -2.11 8.51 20.92
C LEU A 18 -3.62 8.32 21.15
N VAL A 19 -4.46 8.14 20.13
CA VAL A 19 -5.87 7.79 20.39
C VAL A 19 -6.25 6.52 19.62
N GLY A 20 -5.80 5.39 20.09
CA GLY A 20 -6.13 4.05 19.60
C GLY A 20 -6.11 3.00 20.66
N GLY A 21 -6.35 3.36 21.92
CA GLY A 21 -6.48 2.41 23.01
C GLY A 21 -7.75 2.64 23.81
N LEU A 22 -8.56 1.58 23.93
CA LEU A 22 -9.73 1.43 24.81
C LEU A 22 -11.04 2.01 24.24
N THR A 23 -11.71 1.22 23.42
CA THR A 23 -13.12 0.80 23.64
C THR A 23 -13.62 0.03 22.41
N GLY A 24 -14.25 -1.11 22.63
CA GLY A 24 -15.20 -1.68 21.69
C GLY A 24 -14.81 -3.05 21.15
N CYS A 25 -15.38 -4.07 21.75
CA CYS A 25 -15.75 -5.31 21.06
C CYS A 25 -16.57 -4.93 19.82
N GLY A 26 -15.94 -4.84 18.69
CA GLY A 26 -16.57 -4.61 17.40
C GLY A 26 -15.65 -5.19 16.34
N HIS A 27 -16.17 -6.04 15.50
CA HIS A 27 -15.53 -6.67 14.36
C HIS A 27 -14.42 -5.78 13.77
N ARG A 28 -13.16 -6.06 14.12
CA ARG A 28 -12.03 -5.50 13.41
C ARG A 28 -12.07 -6.09 12.01
N PRO A 29 -12.20 -5.29 10.94
CA PRO A 29 -11.84 -5.79 9.63
C PRO A 29 -10.39 -6.26 9.77
N HIS A 30 -10.17 -7.54 9.54
CA HIS A 30 -8.87 -8.19 9.62
C HIS A 30 -7.85 -7.32 8.90
N GLY A 31 -6.85 -6.84 9.64
CA GLY A 31 -5.78 -6.04 9.07
C GLY A 31 -5.19 -6.76 7.88
N PHE A 32 -5.12 -6.06 6.78
CA PHE A 32 -4.76 -6.57 5.46
C PHE A 32 -3.48 -7.41 5.54
N GLY A 33 -3.61 -8.73 5.61
CA GLY A 33 -2.57 -9.67 5.20
C GLY A 33 -1.53 -10.14 6.22
N ALA A 34 -1.61 -9.80 7.52
CA ALA A 34 -0.58 -10.26 8.47
C ALA A 34 -0.72 -11.74 8.88
N ASN A 35 -1.90 -12.34 8.74
CA ASN A 35 -2.19 -13.71 9.20
C ASN A 35 -2.88 -14.60 8.15
N MET A 36 -2.93 -14.18 6.89
CA MET A 36 -3.51 -14.99 5.82
C MET A 36 -2.51 -16.03 5.33
N SER A 37 -2.96 -17.26 5.12
CA SER A 37 -2.17 -18.28 4.42
C SER A 37 -1.87 -17.88 2.97
N ALA A 38 -0.90 -18.53 2.35
CA ALA A 38 -0.59 -18.29 0.95
C ALA A 38 -1.80 -18.60 0.05
N GLU A 39 -2.57 -19.62 0.40
CA GLU A 39 -3.78 -20.02 -0.31
C GLU A 39 -4.91 -19.00 -0.18
N GLU A 40 -5.19 -18.51 1.04
CA GLU A 40 -6.16 -17.44 1.28
C GLU A 40 -5.78 -16.16 0.54
N THR A 41 -4.49 -15.82 0.52
CA THR A 41 -3.98 -14.66 -0.21
C THR A 41 -4.21 -14.82 -1.72
N ALA A 42 -3.97 -16.01 -2.28
CA ALA A 42 -4.21 -16.31 -3.69
C ALA A 42 -5.70 -16.25 -4.05
N GLN A 43 -6.57 -16.82 -3.20
CA GLN A 43 -8.03 -16.75 -3.40
C GLN A 43 -8.55 -15.31 -3.31
N TYR A 44 -8.08 -14.53 -2.34
CA TYR A 44 -8.45 -13.13 -2.22
C TYR A 44 -8.03 -12.32 -3.45
N ARG A 45 -6.80 -12.56 -3.94
CA ARG A 45 -6.28 -11.93 -5.17
C ARG A 45 -7.14 -12.30 -6.38
N GLY A 46 -7.50 -13.57 -6.55
CA GLY A 46 -8.39 -14.02 -7.62
C GLY A 46 -9.73 -13.26 -7.60
N LYS A 47 -10.38 -13.20 -6.43
CA LYS A 47 -11.64 -12.45 -6.24
C LYS A 47 -11.49 -10.96 -6.55
N MET A 48 -10.34 -10.35 -6.23
CA MET A 48 -10.06 -8.95 -6.56
C MET A 48 -9.91 -8.75 -8.07
N ILE A 49 -9.17 -9.61 -8.75
CA ILE A 49 -9.00 -9.59 -10.21
C ILE A 49 -10.37 -9.73 -10.89
N ASP A 50 -11.20 -10.70 -10.49
CA ASP A 50 -12.52 -10.91 -11.04
C ASP A 50 -13.44 -9.69 -10.85
N ARG A 51 -13.39 -9.08 -9.68
CA ARG A 51 -14.15 -7.86 -9.38
C ARG A 51 -13.74 -6.68 -10.26
N VAL A 52 -12.44 -6.48 -10.47
CA VAL A 52 -11.92 -5.41 -11.34
C VAL A 52 -12.28 -5.72 -12.79
N ALA A 53 -12.08 -6.96 -13.23
CA ALA A 53 -12.42 -7.41 -14.58
C ALA A 53 -13.90 -7.18 -14.91
N SER A 54 -14.79 -7.52 -13.98
CA SER A 54 -16.23 -7.30 -14.14
C SER A 54 -16.61 -5.81 -14.15
N ARG A 55 -15.95 -4.97 -13.32
CA ARG A 55 -16.26 -3.53 -13.30
C ARG A 55 -15.79 -2.77 -14.54
N LEU A 56 -14.68 -3.20 -15.10
CA LEU A 56 -14.08 -2.59 -16.30
C LEU A 56 -14.53 -3.26 -17.59
N ASP A 57 -15.31 -4.35 -17.52
CA ASP A 57 -15.71 -5.17 -18.69
C ASP A 57 -14.49 -5.66 -19.47
N LEU A 58 -13.50 -6.23 -18.76
CA LEU A 58 -12.25 -6.68 -19.37
C LEU A 58 -12.48 -7.94 -20.21
N ASN A 59 -11.83 -7.98 -21.38
CA ASN A 59 -11.70 -9.22 -22.14
C ASN A 59 -10.64 -10.16 -21.52
N ALA A 60 -10.48 -11.35 -22.09
CA ALA A 60 -9.57 -12.37 -21.59
C ALA A 60 -8.11 -11.89 -21.53
N ASP A 61 -7.62 -11.23 -22.58
CA ASP A 61 -6.24 -10.73 -22.67
C ASP A 61 -5.98 -9.61 -21.64
N GLN A 62 -6.92 -8.67 -21.50
CA GLN A 62 -6.84 -7.61 -20.50
C GLN A 62 -6.86 -8.17 -19.08
N LYS A 63 -7.71 -9.18 -18.80
CA LYS A 63 -7.73 -9.86 -17.52
C LYS A 63 -6.39 -10.56 -17.23
N GLN A 64 -5.77 -11.18 -18.23
CA GLN A 64 -4.45 -11.80 -18.09
C GLN A 64 -3.38 -10.76 -17.73
N ARG A 65 -3.35 -9.59 -18.39
CA ARG A 65 -2.43 -8.48 -18.07
C ARG A 65 -2.66 -7.94 -16.66
N LEU A 66 -3.92 -7.80 -16.23
CA LEU A 66 -4.25 -7.44 -14.86
C LEU A 66 -3.73 -8.48 -13.85
N THR A 67 -3.77 -9.77 -14.19
CA THR A 67 -3.23 -10.84 -13.36
C THR A 67 -1.71 -10.70 -13.22
N VAL A 68 -0.99 -10.46 -14.32
CA VAL A 68 0.47 -10.23 -14.30
C VAL A 68 0.81 -9.02 -13.43
N LEU A 69 0.08 -7.91 -13.55
CA LEU A 69 0.27 -6.74 -12.69
C LEU A 69 0.06 -7.08 -11.20
N ALA A 70 -1.00 -7.84 -10.88
CA ALA A 70 -1.28 -8.25 -9.50
C ALA A 70 -0.18 -9.16 -8.94
N ASP A 71 0.42 -10.02 -9.76
CA ASP A 71 1.54 -10.87 -9.38
C ASP A 71 2.80 -10.04 -9.10
N LYS A 72 3.14 -9.09 -9.98
CA LYS A 72 4.30 -8.20 -9.78
C LYS A 72 4.16 -7.33 -8.53
N LEU A 73 2.97 -6.81 -8.26
CA LEU A 73 2.68 -6.08 -7.02
C LEU A 73 2.84 -6.97 -5.78
N GLN A 74 2.40 -8.22 -5.85
CA GLN A 74 2.56 -9.17 -4.75
C GLN A 74 4.02 -9.52 -4.51
N GLU A 75 4.81 -9.77 -5.58
CA GLU A 75 6.25 -10.01 -5.49
C GLU A 75 6.98 -8.83 -4.85
N GLN A 76 6.68 -7.60 -5.30
CA GLN A 76 7.24 -6.38 -4.71
C GLN A 76 6.88 -6.25 -3.23
N ARG A 77 5.62 -6.50 -2.88
CA ARG A 77 5.16 -6.46 -1.49
C ARG A 77 5.91 -7.46 -0.62
N ILE A 78 6.03 -8.72 -1.06
CA ILE A 78 6.76 -9.76 -0.33
C ILE A 78 8.23 -9.37 -0.17
N ALA A 79 8.87 -8.85 -1.21
CA ALA A 79 10.26 -8.40 -1.16
C ALA A 79 10.46 -7.24 -0.18
N LEU A 80 9.52 -6.28 -0.13
CA LEU A 80 9.57 -5.14 0.80
C LEU A 80 9.31 -5.54 2.26
N MET A 81 8.39 -6.48 2.49
CA MET A 81 8.13 -6.98 3.84
C MET A 81 9.26 -7.87 4.36
N GLY A 82 10.05 -8.48 3.45
CA GLY A 82 11.11 -9.40 3.80
C GLY A 82 10.56 -10.67 4.46
N GLN A 83 11.40 -11.32 5.26
CA GLN A 83 11.00 -12.52 6.00
C GLN A 83 10.16 -12.20 7.27
N THR A 84 10.16 -10.95 7.70
CA THR A 84 9.39 -10.48 8.87
C THR A 84 7.95 -10.18 8.45
N LYS A 85 7.02 -11.01 8.90
CA LYS A 85 5.58 -10.78 8.70
C LYS A 85 5.03 -9.60 9.54
N ASP A 86 5.84 -9.09 10.46
CA ASP A 86 5.47 -7.99 11.36
C ASP A 86 6.45 -6.79 11.20
N PRO A 87 6.04 -5.71 10.53
CA PRO A 87 6.85 -4.49 10.41
C PRO A 87 7.22 -3.86 11.77
N ARG A 88 6.44 -4.17 12.81
CA ARG A 88 6.72 -3.69 14.18
C ARG A 88 7.92 -4.39 14.81
N ALA A 89 8.24 -5.60 14.37
CA ALA A 89 9.41 -6.33 14.86
C ALA A 89 10.71 -5.60 14.50
N ASP A 90 10.80 -5.04 13.29
CA ASP A 90 11.95 -4.26 12.86
C ASP A 90 12.11 -3.00 13.73
N VAL A 91 11.01 -2.27 13.98
CA VAL A 91 11.03 -1.09 14.85
C VAL A 91 11.40 -1.46 16.29
N LYS A 92 10.82 -2.55 16.83
CA LYS A 92 11.19 -3.03 18.18
C LYS A 92 12.67 -3.36 18.29
N ALA A 93 13.26 -3.95 17.25
CA ALA A 93 14.67 -4.27 17.22
C ALA A 93 15.58 -3.03 17.24
N LEU A 94 15.13 -1.91 16.67
CA LEU A 94 15.86 -0.63 16.74
C LEU A 94 15.87 0.00 18.14
N LEU A 95 14.88 -0.38 18.97
CA LEU A 95 14.66 0.16 20.31
C LEU A 95 15.04 -0.85 21.42
N ALA A 96 15.62 -1.99 21.07
CA ALA A 96 15.90 -3.08 22.03
C ALA A 96 17.06 -2.79 22.99
N GLY A 97 17.98 -1.86 22.66
CA GLY A 97 19.10 -1.47 23.50
C GLY A 97 18.82 -0.17 24.27
N ASP A 98 19.81 0.28 25.06
CA ASP A 98 19.74 1.54 25.80
C ASP A 98 19.73 2.78 24.90
N LYS A 99 20.11 2.64 23.65
CA LYS A 99 20.13 3.70 22.64
C LYS A 99 19.52 3.19 21.33
N PHE A 100 18.92 4.12 20.60
CA PHE A 100 18.40 3.83 19.26
C PHE A 100 19.52 3.37 18.31
N ASP A 101 19.32 2.21 17.67
CA ASP A 101 20.29 1.63 16.74
C ASP A 101 20.23 2.32 15.37
N ARG A 102 21.02 3.40 15.22
CA ARG A 102 21.09 4.20 13.98
C ARG A 102 21.67 3.40 12.81
N THR A 103 22.65 2.54 13.07
CA THR A 103 23.33 1.74 12.04
C THR A 103 22.33 0.76 11.43
N ARG A 104 21.60 0.05 12.27
CA ARG A 104 20.56 -0.88 11.84
C ARG A 104 19.41 -0.15 11.13
N ALA A 105 19.01 1.02 11.63
CA ALA A 105 17.98 1.83 10.98
C ALA A 105 18.40 2.24 9.57
N GLN A 106 19.64 2.69 9.38
CA GLN A 106 20.18 3.06 8.08
C GLN A 106 20.24 1.84 7.14
N ALA A 107 20.70 0.70 7.64
CA ALA A 107 20.73 -0.55 6.86
C ALA A 107 19.34 -0.96 6.40
N LEU A 108 18.32 -0.89 7.27
CA LEU A 108 16.94 -1.19 6.94
C LEU A 108 16.39 -0.26 5.85
N VAL A 109 16.64 1.04 5.95
CA VAL A 109 16.24 2.02 4.91
C VAL A 109 16.90 1.69 3.58
N THR A 110 18.19 1.43 3.58
CA THR A 110 18.94 1.07 2.37
C THR A 110 18.39 -0.20 1.73
N GLU A 111 18.15 -1.25 2.51
CA GLU A 111 17.57 -2.51 2.04
C GLU A 111 16.21 -2.27 1.36
N LYS A 112 15.31 -1.54 2.01
CA LYS A 112 13.97 -1.28 1.46
C LYS A 112 14.02 -0.42 0.19
N THR A 113 14.89 0.59 0.17
CA THR A 113 15.08 1.45 -1.01
C THR A 113 15.64 0.66 -2.19
N THR A 114 16.66 -0.17 -1.97
CA THR A 114 17.23 -1.03 -3.01
C THR A 114 16.20 -2.02 -3.54
N THR A 115 15.41 -2.64 -2.66
CA THR A 115 14.33 -3.54 -3.05
C THR A 115 13.29 -2.81 -3.91
N LEU A 116 12.91 -1.60 -3.53
CA LEU A 116 11.98 -0.79 -4.30
C LEU A 116 12.53 -0.47 -5.69
N GLN A 117 13.77 0.00 -5.75
CA GLN A 117 14.43 0.33 -7.02
C GLN A 117 14.55 -0.87 -7.96
N SER A 118 14.85 -2.06 -7.43
CA SER A 118 15.03 -3.27 -8.23
C SER A 118 13.70 -3.86 -8.75
N LYS A 119 12.60 -3.72 -7.98
CA LYS A 119 11.30 -4.31 -8.34
C LYS A 119 10.34 -3.36 -9.04
N SER A 120 10.50 -2.06 -8.85
CA SER A 120 9.60 -1.06 -9.45
C SER A 120 9.55 -1.09 -10.98
N PRO A 121 10.64 -1.31 -11.73
CA PRO A 121 10.57 -1.35 -13.19
C PRO A 121 9.62 -2.42 -13.72
N GLU A 122 9.61 -3.62 -13.11
CA GLU A 122 8.70 -4.70 -13.52
C GLU A 122 7.23 -4.36 -13.24
N VAL A 123 6.97 -3.71 -12.10
CA VAL A 123 5.61 -3.25 -11.75
C VAL A 123 5.14 -2.14 -12.68
N ILE A 124 6.02 -1.18 -13.00
CA ILE A 124 5.70 -0.08 -13.92
C ILE A 124 5.41 -0.63 -15.32
N ALA A 125 6.23 -1.56 -15.82
CA ALA A 125 6.01 -2.18 -17.11
C ALA A 125 4.67 -2.94 -17.14
N ALA A 126 4.38 -3.77 -16.14
CA ALA A 126 3.12 -4.51 -16.08
C ALA A 126 1.90 -3.57 -15.96
N LEU A 127 2.03 -2.44 -15.25
CA LEU A 127 0.98 -1.43 -15.15
C LEU A 127 0.74 -0.73 -16.50
N ALA A 128 1.80 -0.36 -17.20
CA ALA A 128 1.71 0.23 -18.53
C ALA A 128 1.07 -0.74 -19.52
N ASP A 129 1.54 -1.99 -19.57
CA ASP A 129 1.00 -3.03 -20.44
C ASP A 129 -0.49 -3.29 -20.21
N PHE A 130 -0.91 -3.27 -18.94
CA PHE A 130 -2.33 -3.38 -18.60
C PHE A 130 -3.12 -2.15 -19.04
N TYR A 131 -2.69 -0.94 -18.63
CA TYR A 131 -3.41 0.29 -18.90
C TYR A 131 -3.52 0.60 -20.41
N ASP A 132 -2.46 0.38 -21.17
CA ASP A 132 -2.41 0.60 -22.62
C ASP A 132 -3.28 -0.42 -23.38
N SER A 133 -3.57 -1.57 -22.80
CA SER A 133 -4.52 -2.54 -23.35
C SER A 133 -5.98 -2.15 -23.23
N LEU A 134 -6.30 -1.16 -22.39
CA LEU A 134 -7.65 -0.70 -22.13
C LEU A 134 -8.15 0.23 -23.25
N ASN A 135 -9.41 0.09 -23.64
CA ASN A 135 -10.05 1.05 -24.52
C ASN A 135 -10.34 2.39 -23.81
N PRO A 136 -10.64 3.49 -24.54
CA PRO A 136 -10.87 4.80 -23.93
C PRO A 136 -11.96 4.84 -22.86
N ALA A 137 -13.04 4.07 -23.01
CA ALA A 137 -14.11 4.00 -22.02
C ALA A 137 -13.66 3.28 -20.73
N GLN A 138 -12.89 2.23 -20.86
CA GLN A 138 -12.29 1.51 -19.72
C GLN A 138 -11.26 2.39 -19.00
N GLN A 139 -10.40 3.09 -19.74
CA GLN A 139 -9.44 4.05 -19.17
C GLN A 139 -10.15 5.17 -18.40
N GLN A 140 -11.29 5.66 -18.92
CA GLN A 140 -12.09 6.65 -18.20
C GLN A 140 -12.63 6.09 -16.89
N LYS A 141 -13.17 4.86 -16.87
CA LYS A 141 -13.61 4.21 -15.62
C LYS A 141 -12.48 4.10 -14.59
N VAL A 142 -11.23 3.84 -15.03
CA VAL A 142 -10.06 3.80 -14.14
C VAL A 142 -9.78 5.19 -13.55
N ARG A 143 -9.78 6.25 -14.37
CA ARG A 143 -9.58 7.64 -13.91
C ARG A 143 -10.65 8.05 -12.90
N ASP A 144 -11.91 7.83 -13.22
CA ASP A 144 -13.05 8.15 -12.35
C ASP A 144 -12.93 7.44 -10.98
N PHE A 145 -12.50 6.17 -10.98
CA PHE A 145 -12.27 5.43 -9.75
C PHE A 145 -11.15 6.04 -8.89
N MET A 146 -10.06 6.48 -9.52
CA MET A 146 -8.94 7.12 -8.80
C MET A 146 -9.34 8.48 -8.23
N GLU A 147 -10.10 9.27 -8.97
CA GLU A 147 -10.60 10.59 -8.52
C GLU A 147 -11.57 10.45 -7.32
N HIS A 148 -12.51 9.51 -7.38
CA HIS A 148 -13.46 9.30 -6.29
C HIS A 148 -12.81 8.77 -5.01
N ARG A 149 -11.73 7.99 -5.12
CA ARG A 149 -10.94 7.56 -3.95
C ARG A 149 -10.07 8.69 -3.39
N GLY A 150 -9.58 9.61 -4.24
CA GLY A 150 -8.83 10.81 -3.80
C GLY A 150 -9.68 11.78 -3.01
N GLY A 151 -10.99 11.86 -3.26
CA GLY A 151 -11.91 12.76 -2.57
C GLY A 151 -12.14 12.45 -1.08
N TRP A 152 -11.72 11.28 -0.59
CA TRP A 152 -11.85 10.93 0.83
C TRP A 152 -10.75 11.57 1.70
N PHE A 153 -9.66 12.04 1.10
CA PHE A 153 -8.58 12.75 1.79
C PHE A 153 -8.74 14.29 1.77
N HIS A 154 -9.76 14.82 1.05
CA HIS A 154 -9.98 16.26 0.91
C HIS A 154 -11.21 16.77 1.70
N ARG A 155 -11.86 15.94 2.50
CA ARG A 155 -12.90 16.36 3.46
C ARG A 155 -12.41 16.20 4.88
N GLY A 156 -11.56 17.10 5.30
CA GLY A 156 -11.14 17.33 6.67
C GLY A 156 -10.86 18.80 6.87
#